data_52c8eff6c04653668b51927554cbdf25
#
_entry.id   52c8eff6c04653668b51927554cbdf25
#
_cell.length_a   1.000
_cell.length_b   1.000
_cell.length_c   1.000
_cell.angle_alpha   90.00
_cell.angle_beta   90.00
_cell.angle_gamma   90.00
#
_symmetry.space_group_name_H-M   'P 1'
#
loop_
_entity.id
_entity.type
_entity.pdbx_description
1 polymer ?
#
loop_
_entity_poly.entity_id
_entity_poly.type
_entity_poly.pdbx_seq_one_letter_code
_entity_poly.pdbx_strand_id
1 'polypeptide(L)'
;MPKRKYAVRLTEKEREELRSIVSKGKSASRTIKRAHVLLRLDSNADAKCAIDELHKVLGISRTTLNNILKDYKRRGIECIWRKTPPVQGKITGDVEAHLIALACHAPPKGYCKWTLRLLSERMVQMNYIDSISHTSVGKILRENDLKPHLVEEWCIPKEQSADFAACMEDVLEVYSRPYDERYPVVCMDEKPLQLLGEARKGRRKSNGAMIQDSEYVRNGTCSIFLFTEPLAGFRHATALEHRTKVDWARQMKWLADEIYPDAERIIMVCDNLNTHDKSSFYEAFPPVEALRLAKRFEFHYTPKHGSWLDIAEIELSALSKQCLGKRRIDNLDDLNAELEKWHTDRNNRQKGVDWQFTNEEARVKLKHLYPLVNF
;
A
#
# COMPACT_ATOMS: atom_id res chain seq x y z
N MET A 1 -36.66 -48.10 27.95
CA MET A 1 -36.11 -46.92 27.34
C MET A 1 -36.53 -46.91 25.89
N PRO A 2 -37.08 -45.79 25.33
CA PRO A 2 -37.44 -45.73 23.91
C PRO A 2 -36.16 -45.87 23.06
N LYS A 3 -36.20 -46.80 22.08
CA LYS A 3 -35.08 -47.01 21.13
C LYS A 3 -34.75 -45.72 20.44
N ARG A 4 -33.48 -45.27 20.53
CA ARG A 4 -33.00 -44.07 19.81
C ARG A 4 -33.26 -44.25 18.32
N LYS A 5 -33.94 -43.29 17.70
CA LYS A 5 -34.27 -43.29 16.26
C LYS A 5 -33.02 -43.16 15.37
N TYR A 6 -31.91 -42.65 15.92
CA TYR A 6 -30.61 -42.47 15.26
C TYR A 6 -29.48 -42.81 16.25
N ALA A 7 -28.59 -43.72 15.89
CA ALA A 7 -27.39 -44.06 16.64
C ALA A 7 -26.18 -43.35 16.03
N VAL A 8 -25.32 -42.77 16.87
CA VAL A 8 -24.01 -42.23 16.48
C VAL A 8 -22.99 -43.34 16.71
N ARG A 9 -22.20 -43.66 15.70
CA ARG A 9 -21.09 -44.61 15.78
C ARG A 9 -19.89 -43.99 15.15
N LEU A 10 -18.93 -43.55 15.94
CA LEU A 10 -17.70 -42.89 15.49
C LEU A 10 -16.57 -43.92 15.41
N THR A 11 -15.75 -43.82 14.38
CA THR A 11 -14.46 -44.51 14.33
C THR A 11 -13.46 -43.80 15.26
N GLU A 12 -12.35 -44.46 15.62
CA GLU A 12 -11.33 -43.84 16.47
C GLU A 12 -10.76 -42.55 15.86
N LYS A 13 -10.50 -42.58 14.57
CA LYS A 13 -10.01 -41.39 13.82
C LYS A 13 -10.99 -40.21 13.88
N GLU A 14 -12.29 -40.48 13.69
CA GLU A 14 -13.32 -39.45 13.78
C GLU A 14 -13.45 -38.87 15.20
N ARG A 15 -13.25 -39.74 16.20
CA ARG A 15 -13.28 -39.36 17.61
C ARG A 15 -12.12 -38.43 17.98
N GLU A 16 -10.91 -38.75 17.49
CA GLU A 16 -9.73 -37.91 17.67
C GLU A 16 -9.89 -36.54 16.98
N GLU A 17 -10.41 -36.53 15.76
CA GLU A 17 -10.69 -35.29 15.02
C GLU A 17 -11.68 -34.40 15.78
N LEU A 18 -12.79 -34.93 16.22
CA LEU A 18 -13.79 -34.21 17.00
C LEU A 18 -13.23 -33.69 18.34
N ARG A 19 -12.42 -34.50 19.05
CA ARG A 19 -11.73 -34.09 20.29
C ARG A 19 -10.77 -32.93 20.01
N SER A 20 -10.00 -32.98 18.91
CA SER A 20 -9.11 -31.93 18.51
C SER A 20 -9.84 -30.59 18.21
N ILE A 21 -11.01 -30.66 17.57
CA ILE A 21 -11.85 -29.48 17.29
C ILE A 21 -12.36 -28.86 18.60
N VAL A 22 -12.75 -29.66 19.53
CA VAL A 22 -13.26 -29.23 20.84
C VAL A 22 -12.13 -28.63 21.69
N SER A 23 -10.97 -29.31 21.77
CA SER A 23 -9.86 -28.89 22.63
C SER A 23 -9.17 -27.65 22.14
N LYS A 24 -8.99 -27.48 20.82
CA LYS A 24 -8.36 -26.29 20.24
C LYS A 24 -9.20 -25.01 20.34
N GLY A 25 -10.53 -25.15 20.46
CA GLY A 25 -11.43 -24.00 20.65
C GLY A 25 -11.48 -22.95 19.56
N LYS A 26 -10.73 -23.12 18.46
CA LYS A 26 -10.60 -22.14 17.36
C LYS A 26 -11.71 -22.20 16.32
N SER A 27 -12.56 -23.21 16.37
CA SER A 27 -13.66 -23.40 15.41
C SER A 27 -14.91 -22.61 15.79
N ALA A 28 -15.80 -22.35 14.82
CA ALA A 28 -17.06 -21.65 15.08
C ALA A 28 -17.85 -22.35 16.18
N SER A 29 -18.51 -21.62 17.09
CA SER A 29 -19.28 -22.12 18.23
C SER A 29 -20.30 -23.22 17.83
N ARG A 30 -20.91 -23.10 16.64
CA ARG A 30 -21.81 -24.11 16.09
C ARG A 30 -21.09 -25.44 15.82
N THR A 31 -19.89 -25.43 15.25
CA THR A 31 -19.07 -26.59 14.93
C THR A 31 -18.67 -27.29 16.21
N ILE A 32 -18.16 -26.53 17.19
CA ILE A 32 -17.78 -27.07 18.52
C ILE A 32 -18.96 -27.71 19.22
N LYS A 33 -20.13 -27.04 19.23
CA LYS A 33 -21.36 -27.63 19.83
C LYS A 33 -21.78 -28.91 19.15
N ARG A 34 -21.74 -29.02 17.83
CA ARG A 34 -22.06 -30.24 17.08
C ARG A 34 -21.05 -31.35 17.35
N ALA A 35 -19.76 -31.05 17.42
CA ALA A 35 -18.71 -31.99 17.78
C ALA A 35 -18.94 -32.55 19.18
N HIS A 36 -19.26 -31.73 20.17
CA HIS A 36 -19.63 -32.16 21.52
C HIS A 36 -20.84 -33.11 21.53
N VAL A 37 -21.87 -32.80 20.75
CA VAL A 37 -23.07 -33.63 20.64
C VAL A 37 -22.73 -35.03 20.11
N LEU A 38 -21.94 -35.12 19.04
CA LEU A 38 -21.55 -36.40 18.46
C LEU A 38 -20.66 -37.22 19.39
N LEU A 39 -19.66 -36.61 20.03
CA LEU A 39 -18.78 -37.28 21.00
C LEU A 39 -19.56 -37.87 22.20
N ARG A 40 -20.54 -37.13 22.72
CA ARG A 40 -21.33 -37.58 23.89
C ARG A 40 -22.45 -38.55 23.56
N LEU A 41 -22.89 -38.64 22.31
CA LEU A 41 -23.92 -39.57 21.84
C LEU A 41 -23.33 -40.80 21.15
N ASP A 42 -22.00 -40.87 21.03
CA ASP A 42 -21.34 -42.04 20.46
C ASP A 42 -21.65 -43.31 21.24
N SER A 43 -22.12 -44.34 20.55
CA SER A 43 -22.51 -45.63 21.14
C SER A 43 -21.34 -46.42 21.70
N ASN A 44 -20.11 -46.08 21.28
CA ASN A 44 -18.87 -46.72 21.71
C ASN A 44 -18.13 -45.91 22.80
N ALA A 45 -18.72 -44.82 23.30
CA ALA A 45 -18.14 -44.06 24.41
C ALA A 45 -18.45 -44.72 25.76
N ASP A 46 -17.49 -44.68 26.71
CA ASP A 46 -17.60 -45.26 28.06
C ASP A 46 -18.74 -44.64 28.88
N ALA A 47 -19.07 -43.39 28.62
CA ALA A 47 -20.14 -42.67 29.32
C ALA A 47 -21.31 -42.38 28.34
N LYS A 48 -22.36 -43.16 28.43
CA LYS A 48 -23.61 -42.94 27.68
C LYS A 48 -24.39 -41.78 28.29
N CYS A 49 -24.43 -40.66 27.59
CA CYS A 49 -25.22 -39.50 28.00
C CYS A 49 -26.63 -39.53 27.39
N ALA A 50 -27.65 -39.21 28.19
CA ALA A 50 -29.03 -39.12 27.69
C ALA A 50 -29.22 -37.77 26.91
N ILE A 51 -30.10 -37.78 25.87
CA ILE A 51 -30.41 -36.56 25.08
C ILE A 51 -30.93 -35.43 25.99
N ASP A 52 -31.65 -35.77 27.05
CA ASP A 52 -32.19 -34.80 28.00
C ASP A 52 -31.13 -34.15 28.89
N GLU A 53 -30.04 -34.86 29.20
CA GLU A 53 -28.88 -34.29 29.87
C GLU A 53 -28.10 -33.38 28.95
N LEU A 54 -27.90 -33.74 27.68
CA LEU A 54 -27.24 -32.90 26.68
C LEU A 54 -28.00 -31.62 26.41
N HIS A 55 -29.32 -31.65 26.38
CA HIS A 55 -30.16 -30.47 26.29
C HIS A 55 -29.84 -29.47 27.41
N LYS A 56 -29.73 -29.94 28.64
CA LYS A 56 -29.44 -29.09 29.81
C LYS A 56 -27.97 -28.57 29.81
N VAL A 57 -27.02 -29.48 29.56
CA VAL A 57 -25.58 -29.17 29.67
C VAL A 57 -25.08 -28.27 28.54
N LEU A 58 -25.53 -28.47 27.30
CA LEU A 58 -25.08 -27.72 26.15
C LEU A 58 -25.98 -26.53 25.75
N GLY A 59 -27.12 -26.36 26.44
CA GLY A 59 -28.10 -25.32 26.11
C GLY A 59 -28.67 -25.46 24.68
N ILE A 60 -28.83 -26.69 24.17
CA ILE A 60 -29.27 -26.95 22.80
C ILE A 60 -30.68 -27.55 22.83
N SER A 61 -31.63 -27.02 22.06
CA SER A 61 -32.98 -27.53 22.02
C SER A 61 -33.05 -29.00 21.52
N ARG A 62 -34.03 -29.78 22.00
CA ARG A 62 -34.25 -31.15 21.54
C ARG A 62 -34.44 -31.25 20.04
N THR A 63 -35.10 -30.27 19.42
CA THR A 63 -35.25 -30.17 17.97
C THR A 63 -33.91 -30.04 17.25
N THR A 64 -33.01 -29.20 17.79
CA THR A 64 -31.66 -29.04 17.23
C THR A 64 -30.83 -30.31 17.38
N LEU A 65 -30.90 -31.00 18.52
CA LEU A 65 -30.24 -32.31 18.70
C LEU A 65 -30.72 -33.34 17.68
N ASN A 66 -32.03 -33.46 17.48
CA ASN A 66 -32.60 -34.35 16.48
C ASN A 66 -32.17 -33.99 15.05
N ASN A 67 -32.07 -32.70 14.73
CA ASN A 67 -31.58 -32.27 13.43
C ASN A 67 -30.10 -32.59 13.22
N ILE A 68 -29.26 -32.47 14.26
CA ILE A 68 -27.85 -32.88 14.20
C ILE A 68 -27.76 -34.40 13.94
N LEU A 69 -28.56 -35.22 14.63
CA LEU A 69 -28.57 -36.66 14.42
C LEU A 69 -29.08 -37.08 13.03
N LYS A 70 -30.10 -36.39 12.50
CA LYS A 70 -30.55 -36.57 11.11
C LYS A 70 -29.46 -36.22 10.11
N ASP A 71 -28.76 -35.09 10.34
CA ASP A 71 -27.65 -34.67 9.50
C ASP A 71 -26.48 -35.66 9.56
N TYR A 72 -26.14 -36.17 10.75
CA TYR A 72 -25.11 -37.18 10.93
C TYR A 72 -25.43 -38.48 10.16
N LYS A 73 -26.67 -38.97 10.25
CA LYS A 73 -27.09 -40.13 9.48
C LYS A 73 -26.90 -39.96 7.96
N ARG A 74 -27.03 -38.73 7.46
CA ARG A 74 -26.96 -38.45 6.03
C ARG A 74 -25.53 -38.13 5.57
N ARG A 75 -24.71 -37.49 6.41
CA ARG A 75 -23.42 -36.91 6.02
C ARG A 75 -22.24 -37.38 6.87
N GLY A 76 -22.46 -38.29 7.81
CA GLY A 76 -21.42 -38.66 8.76
C GLY A 76 -20.89 -37.47 9.54
N ILE A 77 -19.60 -37.49 9.83
CA ILE A 77 -18.89 -36.45 10.58
C ILE A 77 -18.96 -35.07 9.90
N GLU A 78 -19.07 -35.02 8.57
CA GLU A 78 -19.21 -33.77 7.80
C GLU A 78 -20.40 -32.89 8.23
N CYS A 79 -21.33 -33.45 8.99
CA CYS A 79 -22.48 -32.73 9.52
C CYS A 79 -22.10 -31.60 10.47
N ILE A 80 -20.90 -31.62 11.08
CA ILE A 80 -20.44 -30.55 11.99
C ILE A 80 -20.20 -29.23 11.24
N TRP A 81 -19.80 -29.32 9.96
CA TRP A 81 -19.53 -28.17 9.13
C TRP A 81 -20.83 -27.56 8.58
N ARG A 82 -20.78 -26.22 8.38
CA ARG A 82 -21.91 -25.53 7.74
C ARG A 82 -22.02 -26.00 6.28
N LYS A 83 -23.23 -26.43 5.86
CA LYS A 83 -23.51 -26.49 4.44
C LYS A 83 -23.39 -25.08 3.88
N THR A 84 -22.38 -24.81 3.08
CA THR A 84 -22.40 -23.70 2.15
C THR A 84 -23.20 -24.20 0.95
N PRO A 85 -24.40 -23.69 0.66
CA PRO A 85 -25.01 -23.99 -0.63
C PRO A 85 -24.02 -23.50 -1.70
N PRO A 86 -23.89 -24.15 -2.85
CA PRO A 86 -23.24 -23.57 -4.00
C PRO A 86 -24.08 -22.34 -4.37
N VAL A 87 -23.73 -21.18 -3.86
CA VAL A 87 -24.19 -19.91 -4.38
C VAL A 87 -23.44 -19.78 -5.69
N GLN A 88 -24.10 -20.05 -6.81
CA GLN A 88 -23.67 -19.45 -8.08
C GLN A 88 -23.67 -17.94 -7.82
N GLY A 89 -22.47 -17.38 -7.55
CA GLY A 89 -22.32 -15.96 -7.34
C GLY A 89 -22.81 -15.27 -8.62
N LYS A 90 -23.61 -14.22 -8.47
CA LYS A 90 -23.98 -13.33 -9.60
C LYS A 90 -22.74 -12.80 -10.33
N ILE A 91 -21.58 -12.86 -9.70
CA ILE A 91 -20.29 -12.44 -10.22
C ILE A 91 -19.63 -13.69 -10.81
N THR A 92 -19.59 -13.75 -12.11
CA THR A 92 -18.88 -14.78 -12.90
C THR A 92 -17.49 -14.28 -13.26
N GLY A 93 -16.59 -15.16 -13.71
CA GLY A 93 -15.26 -14.77 -14.17
C GLY A 93 -15.28 -13.72 -15.27
N ASP A 94 -16.28 -13.74 -16.15
CA ASP A 94 -16.46 -12.74 -17.21
C ASP A 94 -16.78 -11.35 -16.65
N VAL A 95 -17.67 -11.28 -15.65
CA VAL A 95 -18.01 -10.03 -14.94
C VAL A 95 -16.78 -9.46 -14.23
N GLU A 96 -15.98 -10.32 -13.63
CA GLU A 96 -14.74 -9.95 -12.98
C GLU A 96 -13.71 -9.42 -13.98
N ALA A 97 -13.52 -10.10 -15.11
CA ALA A 97 -12.64 -9.67 -16.19
C ALA A 97 -13.04 -8.32 -16.78
N HIS A 98 -14.35 -8.08 -16.99
CA HIS A 98 -14.85 -6.80 -17.46
C HIS A 98 -14.64 -5.67 -16.46
N LEU A 99 -14.82 -5.94 -15.17
CA LEU A 99 -14.54 -4.97 -14.10
C LEU A 99 -13.07 -4.60 -14.05
N ILE A 100 -12.18 -5.59 -14.15
CA ILE A 100 -10.72 -5.38 -14.17
C ILE A 100 -10.34 -4.55 -15.40
N ALA A 101 -10.82 -4.92 -16.58
CA ALA A 101 -10.55 -4.18 -17.80
C ALA A 101 -11.04 -2.72 -17.69
N LEU A 102 -12.25 -2.50 -17.19
CA LEU A 102 -12.81 -1.16 -16.98
C LEU A 102 -11.98 -0.33 -16.00
N ALA A 103 -11.55 -0.94 -14.90
CA ALA A 103 -10.75 -0.28 -13.87
C ALA A 103 -9.35 0.13 -14.37
N CYS A 104 -8.81 -0.57 -15.36
CA CYS A 104 -7.52 -0.27 -15.99
C CYS A 104 -7.60 0.79 -17.10
N HIS A 105 -8.79 1.19 -17.51
CA HIS A 105 -8.99 2.26 -18.50
C HIS A 105 -9.12 3.63 -17.81
N ALA A 106 -8.92 4.69 -18.60
CA ALA A 106 -9.19 6.05 -18.13
C ALA A 106 -10.63 6.22 -17.67
N PRO A 107 -10.89 7.00 -16.60
CA PRO A 107 -12.25 7.31 -16.18
C PRO A 107 -13.00 8.12 -17.26
N PRO A 108 -14.33 8.12 -17.25
CA PRO A 108 -15.12 8.85 -18.24
C PRO A 108 -14.90 10.36 -18.13
N LYS A 109 -15.12 11.09 -19.22
CA LYS A 109 -15.02 12.56 -19.24
C LYS A 109 -15.83 13.18 -18.10
N GLY A 110 -15.20 14.12 -17.40
CA GLY A 110 -15.78 14.78 -16.21
C GLY A 110 -15.37 14.15 -14.89
N TYR A 111 -14.64 13.04 -14.89
CA TYR A 111 -14.12 12.40 -13.70
C TYR A 111 -12.60 12.29 -13.77
N CYS A 112 -11.90 12.68 -12.69
CA CYS A 112 -10.44 12.60 -12.61
C CYS A 112 -9.93 11.22 -12.18
N LYS A 113 -10.80 10.37 -11.61
CA LYS A 113 -10.45 9.02 -11.14
C LYS A 113 -11.67 8.12 -11.06
N TRP A 114 -11.45 6.81 -11.13
CA TRP A 114 -12.48 5.83 -10.82
C TRP A 114 -12.79 5.83 -9.32
N THR A 115 -14.08 5.81 -8.98
CA THR A 115 -14.55 5.46 -7.64
C THR A 115 -15.26 4.11 -7.72
N LEU A 116 -15.33 3.40 -6.57
CA LEU A 116 -16.01 2.10 -6.54
C LEU A 116 -17.50 2.20 -6.94
N ARG A 117 -18.14 3.34 -6.66
CA ARG A 117 -19.53 3.61 -7.08
C ARG A 117 -19.61 3.83 -8.58
N LEU A 118 -18.74 4.64 -9.14
CA LEU A 118 -18.69 4.89 -10.58
C LEU A 118 -18.43 3.61 -11.38
N LEU A 119 -17.53 2.75 -10.90
CA LEU A 119 -17.30 1.42 -11.49
C LEU A 119 -18.56 0.54 -11.41
N SER A 120 -19.20 0.49 -10.25
CA SER A 120 -20.46 -0.24 -10.05
C SER A 120 -21.56 0.22 -11.03
N GLU A 121 -21.75 1.53 -11.16
CA GLU A 121 -22.72 2.13 -12.07
C GLU A 121 -22.39 1.82 -13.54
N ARG A 122 -21.13 1.93 -13.93
CA ARG A 122 -20.67 1.64 -15.29
C ARG A 122 -20.83 0.18 -15.67
N MET A 123 -20.53 -0.75 -14.77
CA MET A 123 -20.75 -2.19 -15.01
C MET A 123 -22.22 -2.50 -15.35
N VAL A 124 -23.16 -1.84 -14.65
CA VAL A 124 -24.59 -1.97 -14.90
C VAL A 124 -24.99 -1.26 -16.20
N GLN A 125 -24.53 -0.04 -16.46
CA GLN A 125 -24.81 0.72 -17.68
C GLN A 125 -24.35 -0.01 -18.94
N MET A 126 -23.22 -0.73 -18.86
CA MET A 126 -22.68 -1.50 -19.98
C MET A 126 -23.30 -2.92 -20.09
N ASN A 127 -24.32 -3.22 -19.29
CA ASN A 127 -25.02 -4.51 -19.25
C ASN A 127 -24.12 -5.73 -18.98
N TYR A 128 -22.99 -5.54 -18.27
CA TYR A 128 -22.16 -6.65 -17.85
C TYR A 128 -22.74 -7.42 -16.67
N ILE A 129 -23.59 -6.75 -15.87
CA ILE A 129 -24.30 -7.32 -14.73
C ILE A 129 -25.54 -6.47 -14.42
N ASP A 130 -26.64 -7.10 -13.98
CA ASP A 130 -27.88 -6.40 -13.62
C ASP A 130 -27.71 -5.49 -12.39
N SER A 131 -26.90 -5.92 -11.43
CA SER A 131 -26.59 -5.14 -10.22
C SER A 131 -25.32 -5.64 -9.54
N ILE A 132 -24.46 -4.73 -9.11
CA ILE A 132 -23.27 -5.02 -8.30
C ILE A 132 -23.09 -3.93 -7.24
N SER A 133 -22.78 -4.31 -6.00
CA SER A 133 -22.51 -3.33 -4.95
C SER A 133 -21.09 -2.79 -5.05
N HIS A 134 -20.87 -1.52 -4.66
CA HIS A 134 -19.53 -0.94 -4.57
C HIS A 134 -18.61 -1.71 -3.62
N THR A 135 -19.15 -2.37 -2.59
CA THR A 135 -18.40 -3.26 -1.68
C THR A 135 -17.92 -4.51 -2.38
N SER A 136 -18.73 -5.10 -3.25
CA SER A 136 -18.35 -6.25 -4.09
C SER A 136 -17.27 -5.87 -5.10
N VAL A 137 -17.44 -4.70 -5.76
CA VAL A 137 -16.39 -4.12 -6.63
C VAL A 137 -15.08 -3.98 -5.88
N GLY A 138 -15.10 -3.37 -4.70
CA GLY A 138 -13.89 -3.18 -3.89
C GLY A 138 -13.26 -4.50 -3.39
N LYS A 139 -14.05 -5.57 -3.23
CA LYS A 139 -13.53 -6.89 -2.88
C LYS A 139 -12.79 -7.51 -4.07
N ILE A 140 -13.40 -7.53 -5.25
CA ILE A 140 -12.81 -8.05 -6.48
C ILE A 140 -11.49 -7.35 -6.80
N LEU A 141 -11.49 -6.00 -6.77
CA LEU A 141 -10.28 -5.23 -7.07
C LEU A 141 -9.15 -5.49 -6.08
N ARG A 142 -9.47 -5.70 -4.79
CA ARG A 142 -8.46 -6.06 -3.77
C ARG A 142 -7.91 -7.47 -3.95
N GLU A 143 -8.75 -8.42 -4.34
CA GLU A 143 -8.33 -9.81 -4.61
C GLU A 143 -7.41 -9.89 -5.83
N ASN A 144 -7.46 -8.89 -6.71
CA ASN A 144 -6.61 -8.75 -7.89
C ASN A 144 -5.53 -7.65 -7.75
N ASP A 145 -5.25 -7.17 -6.52
CA ASP A 145 -4.30 -6.10 -6.19
C ASP A 145 -4.49 -4.79 -6.97
N LEU A 146 -5.69 -4.56 -7.52
CA LEU A 146 -6.02 -3.37 -8.27
C LEU A 146 -6.59 -2.27 -7.36
N LYS A 147 -6.03 -1.08 -7.49
CA LYS A 147 -6.44 0.12 -6.73
C LYS A 147 -6.74 1.29 -7.68
N PRO A 148 -7.75 1.20 -8.56
CA PRO A 148 -8.01 2.20 -9.61
C PRO A 148 -8.43 3.58 -9.07
N HIS A 149 -8.70 3.70 -7.78
CA HIS A 149 -8.95 4.97 -7.09
C HIS A 149 -7.64 5.66 -6.63
N LEU A 150 -6.55 4.91 -6.64
CA LEU A 150 -5.20 5.44 -6.56
C LEU A 150 -4.73 5.57 -8.00
N VAL A 151 -5.07 6.69 -8.65
CA VAL A 151 -4.41 7.07 -9.90
C VAL A 151 -3.00 7.50 -9.49
N GLU A 152 -2.12 6.55 -9.47
CA GLU A 152 -0.73 6.78 -9.78
C GLU A 152 -0.69 6.69 -11.30
N GLU A 153 -0.76 7.83 -11.97
CA GLU A 153 -0.51 7.91 -13.40
C GLU A 153 0.97 7.61 -13.61
N TRP A 154 1.25 6.34 -13.83
CA TRP A 154 2.50 5.95 -14.43
C TRP A 154 2.45 6.42 -15.88
N CYS A 155 3.00 7.60 -16.13
CA CYS A 155 3.23 8.04 -17.51
C CYS A 155 4.38 7.22 -18.11
N ILE A 156 4.17 5.91 -18.25
CA ILE A 156 5.09 5.08 -19.04
C ILE A 156 4.93 5.56 -20.49
N PRO A 157 6.01 5.96 -21.16
CA PRO A 157 5.96 6.37 -22.56
C PRO A 157 5.30 5.27 -23.40
N LYS A 158 4.40 5.66 -24.30
CA LYS A 158 3.78 4.70 -25.22
C LYS A 158 4.73 4.24 -26.32
N GLU A 159 5.79 5.00 -26.54
CA GLU A 159 6.76 4.75 -27.61
C GLU A 159 8.08 4.20 -27.05
N GLN A 160 8.74 3.42 -27.87
CA GLN A 160 10.08 2.91 -27.57
C GLN A 160 11.07 4.09 -27.47
N SER A 161 11.89 4.07 -26.43
CA SER A 161 12.90 5.09 -26.22
C SER A 161 14.17 4.46 -25.65
N ALA A 162 15.25 4.54 -26.44
CA ALA A 162 16.57 4.07 -25.98
C ALA A 162 17.03 4.85 -24.74
N ASP A 163 16.81 6.15 -24.71
CA ASP A 163 17.18 7.02 -23.58
C ASP A 163 16.40 6.62 -22.31
N PHE A 164 15.09 6.34 -22.47
CA PHE A 164 14.29 5.89 -21.33
C PHE A 164 14.80 4.56 -20.79
N ALA A 165 15.06 3.58 -21.67
CA ALA A 165 15.54 2.27 -21.25
C ALA A 165 16.92 2.36 -20.59
N ALA A 166 17.84 3.17 -21.14
CA ALA A 166 19.17 3.35 -20.60
C ALA A 166 19.14 4.00 -19.19
N CYS A 167 18.41 5.10 -19.03
CA CYS A 167 18.29 5.75 -17.71
C CYS A 167 17.54 4.87 -16.70
N MET A 168 16.51 4.14 -17.13
CA MET A 168 15.79 3.22 -16.26
C MET A 168 16.69 2.10 -15.75
N GLU A 169 17.45 1.43 -16.63
CA GLU A 169 18.35 0.34 -16.24
C GLU A 169 19.49 0.84 -15.36
N ASP A 170 20.01 2.04 -15.60
CA ASP A 170 21.04 2.68 -14.79
C ASP A 170 20.55 2.89 -13.34
N VAL A 171 19.35 3.45 -13.17
CA VAL A 171 18.75 3.66 -11.84
C VAL A 171 18.44 2.34 -11.15
N LEU A 172 17.88 1.35 -11.85
CA LEU A 172 17.58 0.03 -11.29
C LEU A 172 18.86 -0.72 -10.87
N GLU A 173 19.95 -0.56 -11.60
CA GLU A 173 21.25 -1.11 -11.22
C GLU A 173 21.76 -0.48 -9.93
N VAL A 174 21.64 0.85 -9.78
CA VAL A 174 21.98 1.55 -8.53
C VAL A 174 21.19 0.99 -7.36
N TYR A 175 19.88 0.80 -7.52
CA TYR A 175 19.02 0.27 -6.44
C TYR A 175 19.29 -1.19 -6.08
N SER A 176 19.91 -1.94 -6.99
CA SER A 176 20.32 -3.33 -6.70
C SER A 176 21.62 -3.45 -5.90
N ARG A 177 22.35 -2.34 -5.75
CA ARG A 177 23.61 -2.33 -5.01
C ARG A 177 23.38 -2.61 -3.52
N PRO A 178 24.20 -3.44 -2.87
CA PRO A 178 24.12 -3.62 -1.43
C PRO A 178 24.45 -2.33 -0.70
N TYR A 179 23.96 -2.18 0.53
CA TYR A 179 24.29 -1.04 1.38
C TYR A 179 25.81 -0.95 1.64
N ASP A 180 26.40 0.21 1.39
CA ASP A 180 27.78 0.55 1.73
C ASP A 180 27.82 2.01 2.21
N GLU A 181 28.17 2.24 3.47
CA GLU A 181 28.24 3.58 4.08
C GLU A 181 29.25 4.52 3.42
N ARG A 182 30.23 3.97 2.69
CA ARG A 182 31.20 4.78 1.92
C ARG A 182 30.61 5.28 0.61
N TYR A 183 29.56 4.61 0.12
CA TYR A 183 28.86 4.90 -1.12
C TYR A 183 27.34 4.96 -0.91
N PRO A 184 26.83 5.86 -0.04
CA PRO A 184 25.41 5.95 0.23
C PRO A 184 24.62 6.30 -1.04
N VAL A 185 23.52 5.57 -1.25
CA VAL A 185 22.58 5.87 -2.34
C VAL A 185 21.49 6.78 -1.81
N VAL A 186 21.47 8.01 -2.28
CA VAL A 186 20.52 9.04 -1.86
C VAL A 186 19.62 9.43 -3.04
N CYS A 187 18.31 9.37 -2.83
CA CYS A 187 17.32 9.86 -3.78
C CYS A 187 16.89 11.28 -3.35
N MET A 188 16.69 12.16 -4.32
CA MET A 188 16.32 13.55 -4.07
C MET A 188 15.23 14.00 -5.03
N ASP A 189 14.24 14.71 -4.51
CA ASP A 189 13.21 15.37 -5.31
C ASP A 189 12.70 16.64 -4.63
N GLU A 190 12.03 17.50 -5.39
CA GLU A 190 11.52 18.78 -4.95
C GLU A 190 10.00 18.87 -5.09
N LYS A 191 9.37 19.50 -4.10
CA LYS A 191 7.93 19.77 -4.13
C LYS A 191 7.61 21.24 -3.92
N PRO A 192 7.01 21.93 -4.90
CA PRO A 192 6.49 23.27 -4.69
C PRO A 192 5.29 23.24 -3.73
N LEU A 193 5.24 24.20 -2.84
CA LEU A 193 4.15 24.38 -1.89
C LEU A 193 3.74 25.85 -1.80
N GLN A 194 2.43 26.10 -1.75
CA GLN A 194 1.90 27.43 -1.48
C GLN A 194 1.69 27.58 0.02
N LEU A 195 2.26 28.64 0.59
CA LEU A 195 2.03 29.03 1.97
C LEU A 195 0.65 29.72 2.07
N LEU A 196 -0.17 29.19 2.99
CA LEU A 196 -1.55 29.61 3.16
C LEU A 196 -1.79 30.02 4.61
N GLY A 197 -2.15 31.28 4.83
CA GLY A 197 -2.60 31.80 6.10
C GLY A 197 -4.12 31.70 6.27
N GLU A 198 -4.59 31.75 7.52
CA GLU A 198 -6.00 31.82 7.81
C GLU A 198 -6.51 33.28 7.72
N ALA A 199 -7.55 33.50 6.88
CA ALA A 199 -8.20 34.82 6.81
C ALA A 199 -8.95 35.17 8.11
N ARG A 200 -9.47 34.15 8.81
CA ARG A 200 -10.15 34.26 10.11
C ARG A 200 -9.79 33.08 10.99
N LYS A 201 -9.62 33.30 12.29
CA LYS A 201 -9.35 32.23 13.26
C LYS A 201 -10.47 31.18 13.24
N GLY A 202 -10.09 29.93 12.99
CA GLY A 202 -11.01 28.80 13.04
C GLY A 202 -11.68 28.66 14.42
N ARG A 203 -12.90 28.12 14.46
CA ARG A 203 -13.65 27.85 15.70
C ARG A 203 -13.83 26.35 15.91
N ARG A 204 -13.74 25.89 17.14
CA ARG A 204 -14.11 24.53 17.50
C ARG A 204 -15.60 24.41 17.73
N LYS A 205 -16.25 23.40 17.19
CA LYS A 205 -17.62 23.00 17.53
C LYS A 205 -17.65 22.32 18.90
N SER A 206 -18.83 22.24 19.52
CA SER A 206 -19.04 21.51 20.76
C SER A 206 -18.66 20.04 20.71
N ASN A 207 -18.71 19.41 19.52
CA ASN A 207 -18.28 18.03 19.28
C ASN A 207 -16.76 17.88 18.99
N GLY A 208 -15.96 18.93 19.22
CA GLY A 208 -14.50 18.92 19.00
C GLY A 208 -14.05 19.15 17.57
N ALA A 209 -14.95 19.16 16.58
CA ALA A 209 -14.60 19.39 15.19
C ALA A 209 -14.17 20.85 14.97
N MET A 210 -13.08 21.06 14.23
CA MET A 210 -12.63 22.39 13.80
C MET A 210 -13.46 22.86 12.60
N ILE A 211 -13.97 24.09 12.69
CA ILE A 211 -14.50 24.83 11.53
C ILE A 211 -13.35 25.71 11.04
N GLN A 212 -12.89 25.43 9.85
CA GLN A 212 -11.92 26.24 9.14
C GLN A 212 -12.69 27.14 8.15
N ASP A 213 -12.29 28.41 8.02
CA ASP A 213 -12.88 29.31 7.04
C ASP A 213 -12.56 28.80 5.62
N SER A 214 -13.47 29.03 4.68
CA SER A 214 -13.20 28.78 3.24
C SER A 214 -12.19 29.78 2.66
N GLU A 215 -12.13 31.00 3.21
CA GLU A 215 -11.19 32.04 2.81
C GLU A 215 -9.79 31.78 3.38
N TYR A 216 -8.76 32.09 2.61
CA TYR A 216 -7.37 31.98 3.02
C TYR A 216 -6.52 33.11 2.41
N VAL A 217 -5.43 33.44 3.06
CA VAL A 217 -4.43 34.39 2.57
C VAL A 217 -3.29 33.61 1.93
N ARG A 218 -2.83 34.08 0.78
CA ARG A 218 -1.65 33.50 0.11
C ARG A 218 -0.42 34.26 0.53
N ASN A 219 0.52 33.58 1.19
CA ASN A 219 1.75 34.14 1.75
C ASN A 219 3.00 33.79 0.92
N GLY A 220 2.80 33.53 -0.37
CA GLY A 220 3.88 33.17 -1.28
C GLY A 220 3.97 31.68 -1.55
N THR A 221 5.01 31.30 -2.26
CA THR A 221 5.33 29.89 -2.58
C THR A 221 6.72 29.56 -2.06
N CYS A 222 6.94 28.32 -1.71
CA CYS A 222 8.24 27.77 -1.34
C CYS A 222 8.45 26.43 -2.06
N SER A 223 9.65 25.87 -1.95
CA SER A 223 9.96 24.53 -2.44
C SER A 223 10.51 23.68 -1.30
N ILE A 224 9.96 22.51 -1.14
CA ILE A 224 10.46 21.49 -0.19
C ILE A 224 11.46 20.64 -0.93
N PHE A 225 12.70 20.58 -0.43
CA PHE A 225 13.75 19.67 -0.84
C PHE A 225 13.68 18.43 0.05
N LEU A 226 13.58 17.27 -0.55
CA LEU A 226 13.54 16.01 0.19
C LEU A 226 14.68 15.11 -0.26
N PHE A 227 15.46 14.64 0.70
CA PHE A 227 16.51 13.64 0.53
C PHE A 227 16.11 12.36 1.28
N THR A 228 16.35 11.21 0.69
CA THR A 228 16.13 9.93 1.35
C THR A 228 17.23 8.94 0.96
N GLU A 229 17.78 8.24 1.95
CA GLU A 229 18.64 7.08 1.75
C GLU A 229 17.78 5.82 1.98
N PRO A 230 17.34 5.12 0.92
CA PRO A 230 16.34 4.07 1.04
C PRO A 230 16.74 2.94 1.96
N LEU A 231 17.95 2.39 1.82
CA LEU A 231 18.41 1.23 2.58
C LEU A 231 18.67 1.56 4.06
N ALA A 232 19.28 2.72 4.35
CA ALA A 232 19.50 3.16 5.72
C ALA A 232 18.23 3.65 6.41
N GLY A 233 17.20 4.00 5.64
CA GLY A 233 15.97 4.56 6.18
C GLY A 233 16.13 5.99 6.68
N PHE A 234 17.12 6.73 6.18
CA PHE A 234 17.32 8.15 6.47
C PHE A 234 16.45 9.03 5.57
N ARG A 235 15.94 10.12 6.12
CA ARG A 235 15.18 11.16 5.41
C ARG A 235 15.52 12.52 5.98
N HIS A 236 15.56 13.49 5.08
CA HIS A 236 15.62 14.90 5.45
C HIS A 236 14.72 15.71 4.53
N ALA A 237 13.94 16.61 5.08
CA ALA A 237 13.09 17.51 4.33
C ALA A 237 13.28 18.92 4.86
N THR A 238 13.52 19.88 3.98
CA THR A 238 13.64 21.30 4.30
C THR A 238 12.94 22.14 3.23
N ALA A 239 12.34 23.25 3.62
CA ALA A 239 11.67 24.17 2.73
C ALA A 239 12.50 25.45 2.57
N LEU A 240 12.66 25.90 1.32
CA LEU A 240 13.32 27.12 0.94
C LEU A 240 12.38 28.02 0.13
N GLU A 241 12.60 29.32 0.17
CA GLU A 241 11.80 30.29 -0.61
C GLU A 241 11.89 30.04 -2.11
N HIS A 242 13.05 29.63 -2.58
CA HIS A 242 13.33 29.40 -3.99
C HIS A 242 13.95 28.01 -4.21
N ARG A 243 14.01 27.60 -5.49
CA ARG A 243 14.70 26.39 -5.96
C ARG A 243 15.65 26.75 -7.10
N THR A 244 16.55 27.66 -6.81
CA THR A 244 17.59 28.05 -7.77
C THR A 244 18.72 27.02 -7.78
N LYS A 245 19.59 27.07 -8.79
CA LYS A 245 20.82 26.27 -8.82
C LYS A 245 21.68 26.47 -7.57
N VAL A 246 21.70 27.74 -7.06
CA VAL A 246 22.44 28.07 -5.83
C VAL A 246 21.82 27.41 -4.60
N ASP A 247 20.49 27.40 -4.49
CA ASP A 247 19.80 26.77 -3.39
C ASP A 247 20.05 25.26 -3.39
N TRP A 248 19.89 24.63 -4.55
CA TRP A 248 20.19 23.21 -4.74
C TRP A 248 21.64 22.90 -4.39
N ALA A 249 22.60 23.63 -4.93
CA ALA A 249 24.02 23.40 -4.65
C ALA A 249 24.38 23.54 -3.17
N ARG A 250 23.73 24.45 -2.44
CA ARG A 250 23.90 24.58 -0.98
C ARG A 250 23.36 23.38 -0.23
N GLN A 251 22.21 22.85 -0.64
CA GLN A 251 21.65 21.62 -0.05
C GLN A 251 22.58 20.42 -0.31
N MET A 252 23.13 20.30 -1.52
CA MET A 252 24.09 19.27 -1.86
C MET A 252 25.39 19.39 -1.04
N LYS A 253 25.88 20.62 -0.83
CA LYS A 253 27.04 20.85 0.05
C LYS A 253 26.74 20.42 1.48
N TRP A 254 25.61 20.81 2.04
CA TRP A 254 25.17 20.39 3.37
C TRP A 254 25.10 18.85 3.48
N LEU A 255 24.52 18.20 2.47
CA LEU A 255 24.43 16.75 2.43
C LEU A 255 25.82 16.09 2.46
N ALA A 256 26.77 16.62 1.67
CA ALA A 256 28.13 16.07 1.57
C ALA A 256 29.00 16.31 2.83
N ASP A 257 28.85 17.48 3.45
CA ASP A 257 29.76 17.90 4.50
C ASP A 257 29.23 17.59 5.92
N GLU A 258 27.89 17.61 6.11
CA GLU A 258 27.27 17.43 7.42
C GLU A 258 26.66 16.04 7.60
N ILE A 259 26.05 15.48 6.54
CA ILE A 259 25.35 14.18 6.65
C ILE A 259 26.28 13.03 6.29
N TYR A 260 27.06 13.16 5.22
CA TYR A 260 27.96 12.11 4.74
C TYR A 260 29.42 12.56 4.67
N PRO A 261 30.01 13.10 5.77
CA PRO A 261 31.38 13.63 5.73
C PRO A 261 32.43 12.55 5.37
N ASP A 262 32.20 11.32 5.82
CA ASP A 262 33.13 10.19 5.67
C ASP A 262 32.90 9.35 4.40
N ALA A 263 31.83 9.61 3.66
CA ALA A 263 31.57 8.89 2.41
C ALA A 263 32.65 9.20 1.37
N GLU A 264 33.12 8.21 0.64
CA GLU A 264 34.02 8.42 -0.49
C GLU A 264 33.32 9.12 -1.66
N ARG A 265 32.09 8.71 -1.94
CA ARG A 265 31.21 9.31 -2.96
C ARG A 265 29.75 9.08 -2.59
N ILE A 266 28.91 10.07 -2.84
CA ILE A 266 27.47 9.98 -2.67
C ILE A 266 26.84 9.67 -4.02
N ILE A 267 26.11 8.55 -4.12
CA ILE A 267 25.40 8.14 -5.32
C ILE A 267 24.03 8.81 -5.27
N MET A 268 23.81 9.78 -6.18
CA MET A 268 22.61 10.61 -6.18
C MET A 268 21.67 10.20 -7.29
N VAL A 269 20.45 9.78 -6.93
CA VAL A 269 19.36 9.55 -7.86
C VAL A 269 18.39 10.74 -7.79
N CYS A 270 18.15 11.40 -8.92
CA CYS A 270 17.25 12.55 -9.01
C CYS A 270 16.68 12.69 -10.42
N ASP A 271 15.73 13.60 -10.61
CA ASP A 271 15.27 13.96 -11.94
C ASP A 271 16.32 14.80 -12.71
N ASN A 272 16.21 14.81 -14.03
CA ASN A 272 17.14 15.53 -14.90
C ASN A 272 16.69 16.99 -15.13
N LEU A 273 16.50 17.76 -14.05
CA LEU A 273 16.25 19.19 -14.15
C LEU A 273 17.55 19.97 -14.41
N ASN A 274 17.44 21.13 -15.06
CA ASN A 274 18.59 22.01 -15.34
C ASN A 274 19.30 22.53 -14.08
N THR A 275 18.66 22.44 -12.91
CA THR A 275 19.21 22.79 -11.61
C THR A 275 20.05 21.65 -11.02
N HIS A 276 19.81 20.40 -11.41
CA HIS A 276 20.43 19.20 -10.86
C HIS A 276 21.67 18.77 -11.64
N ASP A 277 22.54 19.71 -11.90
CA ASP A 277 23.76 19.49 -12.68
C ASP A 277 25.02 19.99 -11.96
N LYS A 278 26.15 19.38 -12.25
CA LYS A 278 27.46 19.76 -11.67
C LYS A 278 27.81 21.21 -11.91
N SER A 279 27.28 21.84 -12.99
CA SER A 279 27.47 23.28 -13.25
C SER A 279 26.90 24.17 -12.16
N SER A 280 25.86 23.72 -11.46
CA SER A 280 25.24 24.46 -10.36
C SER A 280 26.20 24.72 -9.20
N PHE A 281 27.17 23.82 -8.99
CA PHE A 281 28.21 24.04 -7.98
C PHE A 281 29.10 25.24 -8.33
N TYR A 282 29.40 25.44 -9.63
CA TYR A 282 30.21 26.54 -10.09
C TYR A 282 29.48 27.90 -10.10
N GLU A 283 28.13 27.87 -10.09
CA GLU A 283 27.33 29.09 -9.89
C GLU A 283 27.24 29.48 -8.42
N ALA A 284 27.39 28.53 -7.50
CA ALA A 284 27.21 28.72 -6.07
C ALA A 284 28.51 28.89 -5.28
N PHE A 285 29.63 28.33 -5.75
CA PHE A 285 30.88 28.24 -5.00
C PHE A 285 32.11 28.60 -5.84
N PRO A 286 33.24 28.99 -5.18
CA PRO A 286 34.51 29.14 -5.85
C PRO A 286 34.95 27.86 -6.57
N PRO A 287 35.73 27.96 -7.68
CA PRO A 287 36.04 26.78 -8.53
C PRO A 287 36.66 25.59 -7.81
N VAL A 288 37.50 25.84 -6.80
CA VAL A 288 38.13 24.75 -6.01
C VAL A 288 37.08 23.96 -5.24
N GLU A 289 36.17 24.65 -4.57
CA GLU A 289 35.09 24.05 -3.82
C GLU A 289 34.05 23.38 -4.74
N ALA A 290 33.70 24.04 -5.85
CA ALA A 290 32.82 23.47 -6.85
C ALA A 290 33.34 22.15 -7.41
N LEU A 291 34.64 22.08 -7.72
CA LEU A 291 35.27 20.85 -8.20
C LEU A 291 35.30 19.77 -7.12
N ARG A 292 35.57 20.13 -5.86
CA ARG A 292 35.53 19.20 -4.70
C ARG A 292 34.15 18.54 -4.62
N LEU A 293 33.09 19.35 -4.63
CA LEU A 293 31.72 18.85 -4.55
C LEU A 293 31.36 18.04 -5.80
N ALA A 294 31.69 18.51 -7.00
CA ALA A 294 31.42 17.77 -8.23
C ALA A 294 32.03 16.35 -8.27
N LYS A 295 33.15 16.14 -7.56
CA LYS A 295 33.81 14.84 -7.41
C LYS A 295 33.19 13.98 -6.32
N ARG A 296 32.51 14.59 -5.35
CA ARG A 296 31.83 13.86 -4.24
C ARG A 296 30.54 13.17 -4.70
N PHE A 297 29.93 13.59 -5.81
CA PHE A 297 28.66 13.07 -6.28
C PHE A 297 28.81 12.30 -7.58
N GLU A 298 28.14 11.15 -7.62
CA GLU A 298 27.85 10.34 -8.80
C GLU A 298 26.35 10.47 -9.09
N PHE A 299 25.98 11.05 -10.23
CA PHE A 299 24.60 11.34 -10.55
C PHE A 299 24.02 10.28 -11.48
N HIS A 300 22.84 9.78 -11.11
CA HIS A 300 22.00 8.90 -11.88
C HIS A 300 20.65 9.56 -12.07
N TYR A 301 20.27 9.79 -13.32
CA TYR A 301 19.05 10.55 -13.60
C TYR A 301 17.90 9.63 -13.97
N THR A 302 16.73 9.88 -13.35
CA THR A 302 15.51 9.21 -13.75
C THR A 302 15.11 9.62 -15.17
N PRO A 303 14.56 8.71 -15.98
CA PRO A 303 14.14 9.05 -17.33
C PRO A 303 12.96 10.01 -17.32
N LYS A 304 12.83 10.83 -18.36
CA LYS A 304 11.66 11.67 -18.56
C LYS A 304 10.38 10.82 -18.55
N HIS A 305 9.40 11.19 -17.75
CA HIS A 305 8.19 10.38 -17.45
C HIS A 305 8.44 9.08 -16.67
N GLY A 306 9.58 8.96 -16.01
CA GLY A 306 9.94 7.82 -15.16
C GLY A 306 10.02 8.18 -13.68
N SER A 307 9.24 9.15 -13.20
CA SER A 307 9.24 9.63 -11.82
C SER A 307 8.98 8.50 -10.80
N TRP A 308 8.30 7.44 -11.22
CA TRP A 308 8.09 6.24 -10.39
C TRP A 308 9.38 5.53 -9.98
N LEU A 309 10.49 5.77 -10.67
CA LEU A 309 11.81 5.30 -10.31
C LEU A 309 12.45 6.13 -9.20
N ASP A 310 11.96 7.33 -8.95
CA ASP A 310 12.48 8.16 -7.87
C ASP A 310 11.80 7.80 -6.53
N ILE A 311 12.55 7.18 -5.65
CA ILE A 311 12.05 6.83 -4.31
C ILE A 311 11.72 8.09 -3.49
N ALA A 312 12.36 9.24 -3.76
CA ALA A 312 12.05 10.50 -3.10
C ALA A 312 10.62 10.98 -3.40
N GLU A 313 10.06 10.68 -4.58
CA GLU A 313 8.66 10.98 -4.91
C GLU A 313 7.69 10.22 -3.99
N ILE A 314 8.01 8.95 -3.67
CA ILE A 314 7.23 8.15 -2.72
C ILE A 314 7.23 8.80 -1.33
N GLU A 315 8.38 9.26 -0.88
CA GLU A 315 8.51 9.95 0.41
C GLU A 315 7.83 11.32 0.40
N LEU A 316 7.87 12.08 -0.70
CA LEU A 316 7.10 13.32 -0.87
C LEU A 316 5.59 13.08 -0.83
N SER A 317 5.13 11.95 -1.39
CA SER A 317 3.74 11.53 -1.27
C SER A 317 3.37 11.20 0.19
N ALA A 318 4.25 10.52 0.91
CA ALA A 318 4.07 10.23 2.32
C ALA A 318 4.06 11.52 3.17
N LEU A 319 5.00 12.43 2.95
CA LEU A 319 5.06 13.75 3.56
C LEU A 319 3.75 14.53 3.33
N SER A 320 3.29 14.56 2.08
CA SER A 320 2.06 15.26 1.70
C SER A 320 0.83 14.72 2.44
N LYS A 321 0.76 13.41 2.65
CA LYS A 321 -0.38 12.77 3.33
C LYS A 321 -0.29 12.85 4.86
N GLN A 322 0.91 12.68 5.41
CA GLN A 322 1.12 12.52 6.85
C GLN A 322 1.37 13.85 7.56
N CYS A 323 2.15 14.73 6.96
CA CYS A 323 2.54 16.01 7.55
C CYS A 323 1.69 17.16 7.03
N LEU A 324 1.66 17.38 5.73
CA LEU A 324 1.00 18.54 5.14
C LEU A 324 -0.54 18.41 5.16
N GLY A 325 -1.07 17.31 4.62
CA GLY A 325 -2.50 17.03 4.58
C GLY A 325 -3.31 18.18 3.95
N LYS A 326 -4.33 18.63 4.68
CA LYS A 326 -5.14 19.82 4.35
C LYS A 326 -4.81 21.02 5.23
N ARG A 327 -3.68 20.99 5.89
CA ARG A 327 -3.25 22.05 6.81
C ARG A 327 -2.88 23.31 6.02
N ARG A 328 -3.15 24.44 6.63
CA ARG A 328 -2.66 25.74 6.15
C ARG A 328 -1.44 26.10 7.00
N ILE A 329 -0.33 26.28 6.36
CA ILE A 329 0.93 26.71 6.98
C ILE A 329 1.29 28.03 6.32
N ASP A 330 1.39 29.07 7.11
CA ASP A 330 1.40 30.43 6.62
C ASP A 330 2.80 31.02 6.43
N ASN A 331 3.81 30.42 7.02
CA ASN A 331 5.20 30.87 6.92
C ASN A 331 6.19 29.70 6.80
N LEU A 332 7.41 30.02 6.41
CA LEU A 332 8.48 29.07 6.12
C LEU A 332 9.03 28.42 7.41
N ASP A 333 9.11 29.19 8.50
CA ASP A 333 9.68 28.70 9.77
C ASP A 333 8.78 27.62 10.39
N ASP A 334 7.48 27.85 10.45
CA ASP A 334 6.52 26.85 10.91
C ASP A 334 6.51 25.61 10.03
N LEU A 335 6.63 25.78 8.70
CA LEU A 335 6.75 24.67 7.79
C LEU A 335 8.00 23.86 8.09
N ASN A 336 9.16 24.48 8.22
CA ASN A 336 10.40 23.80 8.53
C ASN A 336 10.36 23.07 9.88
N ALA A 337 9.75 23.68 10.90
CA ALA A 337 9.55 23.03 12.19
C ALA A 337 8.69 21.74 12.10
N GLU A 338 7.67 21.73 11.25
CA GLU A 338 6.85 20.56 11.00
C GLU A 338 7.57 19.50 10.18
N LEU A 339 8.35 19.90 9.18
CA LEU A 339 9.19 19.00 8.37
C LEU A 339 10.24 18.31 9.23
N GLU A 340 10.90 19.06 10.12
CA GLU A 340 11.90 18.53 11.04
C GLU A 340 11.30 17.46 11.97
N LYS A 341 10.15 17.72 12.57
CA LYS A 341 9.45 16.74 13.41
C LYS A 341 9.08 15.50 12.62
N TRP A 342 8.58 15.68 11.39
CA TRP A 342 8.15 14.57 10.55
C TRP A 342 9.31 13.66 10.17
N HIS A 343 10.44 14.20 9.66
CA HIS A 343 11.56 13.37 9.25
C HIS A 343 12.30 12.77 10.45
N THR A 344 12.41 13.49 11.57
CA THR A 344 13.00 12.96 12.81
C THR A 344 12.19 11.75 13.34
N ASP A 345 10.86 11.85 13.40
CA ASP A 345 10.01 10.72 13.83
C ASP A 345 10.13 9.50 12.90
N ARG A 346 10.25 9.71 11.60
CA ARG A 346 10.45 8.63 10.64
C ARG A 346 11.84 8.01 10.73
N ASN A 347 12.87 8.81 10.89
CA ASN A 347 14.25 8.35 11.06
C ASN A 347 14.41 7.51 12.34
N ASN A 348 13.75 7.91 13.42
CA ASN A 348 13.74 7.13 14.67
C ASN A 348 13.10 5.74 14.52
N ARG A 349 12.22 5.56 13.53
CA ARG A 349 11.60 4.26 13.21
C ARG A 349 12.44 3.41 12.27
N GLN A 350 13.47 3.96 11.64
CA GLN A 350 14.44 3.33 10.74
C GLN A 350 13.81 2.34 9.73
N LYS A 351 12.71 2.73 9.09
CA LYS A 351 12.10 1.92 8.05
C LYS A 351 12.76 2.24 6.70
N GLY A 352 13.70 1.41 6.31
CA GLY A 352 14.27 1.43 4.97
C GLY A 352 13.27 0.98 3.91
N VAL A 353 13.59 1.27 2.66
CA VAL A 353 12.90 0.76 1.47
C VAL A 353 13.91 -0.08 0.71
N ASP A 354 13.64 -1.37 0.59
CA ASP A 354 14.38 -2.29 -0.23
C ASP A 354 13.66 -2.45 -1.57
N TRP A 355 14.28 -1.96 -2.63
CA TRP A 355 13.70 -1.94 -3.96
C TRP A 355 13.78 -3.33 -4.60
N GLN A 356 12.62 -3.90 -4.96
CA GLN A 356 12.53 -5.29 -5.43
C GLN A 356 12.45 -5.43 -6.96
N PHE A 357 12.17 -4.35 -7.69
CA PHE A 357 12.04 -4.41 -9.15
C PHE A 357 13.40 -4.32 -9.83
N THR A 358 13.79 -5.39 -10.55
CA THR A 358 15.13 -5.53 -11.13
C THR A 358 15.16 -5.23 -12.63
N ASN A 359 16.37 -5.11 -13.19
CA ASN A 359 16.59 -4.95 -14.64
C ASN A 359 16.02 -6.14 -15.44
N GLU A 360 16.16 -7.37 -14.94
CA GLU A 360 15.61 -8.56 -15.58
C GLU A 360 14.08 -8.48 -15.64
N GLU A 361 13.45 -8.08 -14.56
CA GLU A 361 12.00 -7.88 -14.54
C GLU A 361 11.56 -6.76 -15.46
N ALA A 362 12.31 -5.65 -15.53
CA ALA A 362 12.04 -4.53 -16.42
C ALA A 362 12.07 -4.97 -17.89
N ARG A 363 13.09 -5.73 -18.31
CA ARG A 363 13.23 -6.26 -19.66
C ARG A 363 12.06 -7.17 -20.06
N VAL A 364 11.48 -7.89 -19.10
CA VAL A 364 10.32 -8.75 -19.35
C VAL A 364 9.02 -7.95 -19.33
N LYS A 365 8.79 -7.22 -18.25
CA LYS A 365 7.50 -6.54 -18.00
C LYS A 365 7.30 -5.28 -18.84
N LEU A 366 8.40 -4.58 -19.17
CA LEU A 366 8.42 -3.33 -19.92
C LEU A 366 9.06 -3.49 -21.32
N LYS A 367 9.03 -4.68 -21.87
CA LYS A 367 9.63 -4.99 -23.19
C LYS A 367 9.26 -4.00 -24.30
N HIS A 368 8.06 -3.45 -24.25
CA HIS A 368 7.55 -2.49 -25.23
C HIS A 368 8.28 -1.14 -25.23
N LEU A 369 9.03 -0.82 -24.19
CA LEU A 369 9.81 0.42 -24.07
C LEU A 369 11.21 0.30 -24.69
N TYR A 370 11.69 -0.92 -24.87
CA TYR A 370 13.00 -1.17 -25.46
C TYR A 370 12.94 -1.05 -26.97
N PRO A 371 13.92 -0.39 -27.61
CA PRO A 371 14.01 -0.34 -29.07
C PRO A 371 14.11 -1.75 -29.67
N LEU A 372 13.40 -1.99 -30.76
CA LEU A 372 13.59 -3.22 -31.52
C LEU A 372 14.90 -3.08 -32.32
N VAL A 373 15.89 -3.87 -31.94
CA VAL A 373 17.13 -3.98 -32.71
C VAL A 373 16.95 -5.11 -33.72
N ASN A 374 16.82 -4.75 -34.99
CA ASN A 374 16.87 -5.74 -36.08
C ASN A 374 18.35 -6.00 -36.37
N PHE A 375 18.84 -7.18 -36.03
CA PHE A 375 20.12 -7.70 -36.42
C PHE A 375 20.03 -8.42 -37.77
#